data_ebbedc300a0ba968b46f359b427bb7f7
#
_entry.id   ebbedc300a0ba968b46f359b427bb7f7
#
_cell.length_a   1.000
_cell.length_b   1.000
_cell.length_c   1.000
_cell.angle_alpha   90.00
_cell.angle_beta   90.00
_cell.angle_gamma   90.00
#
_symmetry.space_group_name_H-M   'P 1'
#
loop_
_entity.id
_entity.type
_entity.pdbx_description
1 polymer ?
#
loop_
_entity_poly.entity_id
_entity_poly.type
_entity_poly.pdbx_seq_one_letter_code
_entity_poly.pdbx_strand_id
1 'polypeptide(L)'
;MNIAVFCGSSLPRNKEIVEAAAVLGRRIAQEGHTLVYGGSNLGLMGVVSGAALEEGGRVVGVIPTLFSDDIIHSQRVTELVRVGSMAERKERIMEACDAFIALPGGIGTIDEVSEVMVMNQLQIYDGQRVLDGSYKTKPMILLNIGGYYNPFLAQLDAMRAEGLLRSTAGLVSADSVENIFSFLSPKE
;
A
#
# COMPACT_ATOMS: atom_id res chain seq x y z
N MET A 1 8.32 8.70 7.58
CA MET A 1 7.30 7.65 7.75
C MET A 1 7.67 6.43 6.93
N ASN A 2 7.20 5.26 7.33
CA ASN A 2 7.19 4.06 6.50
C ASN A 2 5.86 4.00 5.76
N ILE A 3 5.89 4.00 4.44
CA ILE A 3 4.71 4.00 3.57
C ILE A 3 4.67 2.68 2.80
N ALA A 4 3.62 1.88 3.04
CA ALA A 4 3.40 0.69 2.24
C ALA A 4 2.76 1.05 0.90
N VAL A 5 3.24 0.44 -0.19
CA VAL A 5 2.59 0.54 -1.51
C VAL A 5 2.17 -0.83 -1.98
N PHE A 6 0.84 -1.01 -2.10
CA PHE A 6 0.20 -2.18 -2.66
C PHE A 6 -0.08 -1.97 -4.14
N CYS A 7 0.30 -2.91 -4.97
CA CYS A 7 0.11 -2.79 -6.41
C CYS A 7 0.22 -4.14 -7.12
N GLY A 8 -0.13 -4.16 -8.40
CA GLY A 8 -0.08 -5.38 -9.22
C GLY A 8 1.34 -5.85 -9.54
N SER A 9 1.52 -7.17 -9.61
CA SER A 9 2.74 -7.83 -10.12
C SER A 9 2.83 -7.84 -11.66
N SER A 10 1.86 -7.23 -12.34
CA SER A 10 1.82 -7.08 -13.80
C SER A 10 1.76 -5.61 -14.17
N LEU A 11 2.23 -5.27 -15.37
CA LEU A 11 2.04 -3.93 -15.92
C LEU A 11 0.60 -3.79 -16.46
N PRO A 12 -0.12 -2.72 -16.10
CA PRO A 12 -1.44 -2.44 -16.65
C PRO A 12 -1.33 -1.96 -18.11
N ARG A 13 -2.45 -2.05 -18.85
CA ARG A 13 -2.53 -1.50 -20.20
C ARG A 13 -2.53 0.04 -20.22
N ASN A 14 -3.10 0.65 -19.19
CA ASN A 14 -3.10 2.11 -19.04
C ASN A 14 -1.72 2.59 -18.60
N LYS A 15 -1.06 3.35 -19.47
CA LYS A 15 0.29 3.90 -19.20
C LYS A 15 0.30 4.97 -18.12
N GLU A 16 -0.80 5.69 -17.91
CA GLU A 16 -0.92 6.69 -16.83
C GLU A 16 -0.73 6.05 -15.45
N ILE A 17 -1.20 4.81 -15.26
CA ILE A 17 -0.99 4.06 -14.01
C ILE A 17 0.49 3.73 -13.81
N VAL A 18 1.20 3.37 -14.88
CA VAL A 18 2.64 3.07 -14.82
C VAL A 18 3.43 4.34 -14.47
N GLU A 19 3.09 5.45 -15.11
CA GLU A 19 3.70 6.75 -14.84
C GLU A 19 3.42 7.22 -13.40
N ALA A 20 2.18 7.11 -12.94
CA ALA A 20 1.81 7.43 -11.57
C ALA A 20 2.58 6.58 -10.54
N ALA A 21 2.82 5.29 -10.82
CA ALA A 21 3.64 4.43 -9.97
C ALA A 21 5.10 4.94 -9.88
N ALA A 22 5.69 5.35 -11.00
CA ALA A 22 7.05 5.90 -11.02
C ALA A 22 7.11 7.27 -10.29
N VAL A 23 6.12 8.15 -10.52
CA VAL A 23 6.02 9.43 -9.81
C VAL A 23 5.88 9.20 -8.31
N LEU A 24 5.03 8.26 -7.89
CA LEU A 24 4.83 7.94 -6.48
C LEU A 24 6.14 7.46 -5.82
N GLY A 25 6.87 6.55 -6.47
CA GLY A 25 8.16 6.05 -5.96
C GLY A 25 9.16 7.18 -5.74
N ARG A 26 9.34 8.05 -6.74
CA ARG A 26 10.21 9.23 -6.64
C ARG A 26 9.79 10.15 -5.50
N ARG A 27 8.51 10.48 -5.39
CA ARG A 27 8.00 11.38 -4.35
C ARG A 27 8.18 10.82 -2.94
N ILE A 28 7.95 9.52 -2.72
CA ILE A 28 8.20 8.87 -1.43
C ILE A 28 9.67 9.08 -1.02
N ALA A 29 10.61 8.90 -1.93
CA ALA A 29 12.04 9.10 -1.67
C ALA A 29 12.39 10.56 -1.42
N GLN A 30 11.93 11.49 -2.26
CA GLN A 30 12.19 12.92 -2.18
C GLN A 30 11.66 13.55 -0.89
N GLU A 31 10.52 13.07 -0.38
CA GLU A 31 9.92 13.50 0.89
C GLU A 31 10.61 12.83 2.13
N GLY A 32 11.66 12.04 1.91
CA GLY A 32 12.42 11.37 2.98
C GLY A 32 11.68 10.23 3.67
N HIS A 33 10.71 9.63 2.99
CA HIS A 33 9.96 8.48 3.50
C HIS A 33 10.60 7.15 3.07
N THR A 34 10.30 6.09 3.81
CA THR A 34 10.68 4.72 3.43
C THR A 34 9.55 4.08 2.62
N LEU A 35 9.86 3.59 1.42
CA LEU A 35 8.95 2.73 0.68
C LEU A 35 9.00 1.31 1.22
N VAL A 36 7.86 0.76 1.64
CA VAL A 36 7.69 -0.66 1.98
C VAL A 36 6.80 -1.31 0.93
N TYR A 37 7.19 -2.47 0.40
CA TYR A 37 6.42 -3.11 -0.68
C TYR A 37 6.62 -4.63 -0.72
N GLY A 38 5.99 -5.30 -1.66
CA GLY A 38 5.97 -6.76 -1.77
C GLY A 38 7.26 -7.44 -2.21
N GLY A 39 8.37 -6.71 -2.37
CA GLY A 39 9.71 -7.27 -2.62
C GLY A 39 9.98 -7.74 -4.06
N SER A 40 8.98 -7.78 -4.95
CA SER A 40 9.16 -8.23 -6.34
C SER A 40 9.63 -7.10 -7.26
N ASN A 41 10.40 -7.45 -8.29
CA ASN A 41 10.80 -6.55 -9.37
C ASN A 41 9.80 -6.55 -10.55
N LEU A 42 8.70 -7.29 -10.46
CA LEU A 42 7.74 -7.45 -11.52
C LEU A 42 6.64 -6.37 -11.48
N GLY A 43 6.15 -6.01 -12.68
CA GLY A 43 4.99 -5.14 -12.84
C GLY A 43 5.15 -3.78 -12.17
N LEU A 44 4.07 -3.29 -11.54
CA LEU A 44 4.08 -2.00 -10.85
C LEU A 44 4.97 -1.99 -9.60
N MET A 45 5.20 -3.16 -8.97
CA MET A 45 6.13 -3.27 -7.84
C MET A 45 7.55 -2.89 -8.28
N GLY A 46 8.01 -3.40 -9.44
CA GLY A 46 9.31 -3.04 -9.99
C GLY A 46 9.41 -1.57 -10.38
N VAL A 47 8.33 -1.00 -10.92
CA VAL A 47 8.29 0.42 -11.32
C VAL A 47 8.42 1.34 -10.11
N VAL A 48 7.58 1.16 -9.08
CA VAL A 48 7.57 2.04 -7.90
C VAL A 48 8.84 1.91 -7.08
N SER A 49 9.34 0.69 -6.88
CA SER A 49 10.59 0.46 -6.12
C SER A 49 11.82 0.95 -6.88
N GLY A 50 11.88 0.71 -8.19
CA GLY A 50 12.96 1.22 -9.04
C GLY A 50 13.04 2.73 -9.02
N ALA A 51 11.92 3.42 -9.19
CA ALA A 51 11.86 4.87 -9.16
C ALA A 51 12.26 5.48 -7.80
N ALA A 52 11.92 4.83 -6.69
CA ALA A 52 12.35 5.26 -5.35
C ALA A 52 13.87 5.06 -5.16
N LEU A 53 14.43 3.96 -5.66
CA LEU A 53 15.86 3.66 -5.58
C LEU A 53 16.70 4.61 -6.45
N GLU A 54 16.20 4.99 -7.62
CA GLU A 54 16.86 5.96 -8.52
C GLU A 54 17.00 7.33 -7.88
N GLU A 55 16.07 7.73 -7.01
CA GLU A 55 16.14 8.95 -6.18
C GLU A 55 16.96 8.77 -4.88
N GLY A 56 17.61 7.62 -4.68
CA GLY A 56 18.38 7.34 -3.48
C GLY A 56 17.53 7.07 -2.23
N GLY A 57 16.24 6.77 -2.40
CA GLY A 57 15.31 6.50 -1.31
C GLY A 57 15.56 5.18 -0.61
N ARG A 58 15.10 5.08 0.66
CA ARG A 58 15.09 3.82 1.41
C ARG A 58 13.93 2.95 0.95
N VAL A 59 14.24 1.73 0.50
CA VAL A 59 13.26 0.75 0.00
C VAL A 59 13.38 -0.57 0.76
N VAL A 60 12.27 -1.02 1.35
CA VAL A 60 12.18 -2.28 2.10
C VAL A 60 11.22 -3.22 1.36
N GLY A 61 11.72 -4.36 0.93
CA GLY A 61 10.91 -5.42 0.32
C GLY A 61 10.55 -6.48 1.35
N VAL A 62 9.29 -6.90 1.39
CA VAL A 62 8.83 -8.01 2.25
C VAL A 62 8.30 -9.13 1.34
N ILE A 63 9.00 -10.27 1.30
CA ILE A 63 8.71 -11.33 0.34
C ILE A 63 8.72 -12.71 0.99
N PRO A 64 7.72 -13.56 0.73
CA PRO A 64 7.72 -14.94 1.17
C PRO A 64 8.80 -15.78 0.52
N THR A 65 9.37 -16.72 1.27
CA THR A 65 10.39 -17.69 0.81
C THR A 65 9.91 -18.62 -0.30
N LEU A 66 8.58 -18.71 -0.52
CA LEU A 66 8.00 -19.49 -1.62
C LEU A 66 8.30 -18.91 -3.02
N PHE A 67 8.71 -17.63 -3.09
CA PHE A 67 9.08 -16.99 -4.36
C PHE A 67 10.57 -17.14 -4.64
N SER A 68 10.89 -17.38 -5.90
CA SER A 68 12.27 -17.52 -6.38
C SER A 68 13.03 -16.18 -6.42
N ASP A 69 14.35 -16.26 -6.36
CA ASP A 69 15.20 -15.07 -6.27
C ASP A 69 15.24 -14.23 -7.55
N ASP A 70 14.90 -14.80 -8.70
CA ASP A 70 14.88 -14.13 -10.00
C ASP A 70 13.82 -13.02 -10.11
N ILE A 71 12.76 -13.08 -9.28
CA ILE A 71 11.71 -12.06 -9.23
C ILE A 71 11.96 -10.99 -8.16
N ILE A 72 13.10 -11.05 -7.46
CA ILE A 72 13.40 -10.18 -6.35
C ILE A 72 14.38 -9.10 -6.77
N HIS A 73 14.16 -7.84 -6.38
CA HIS A 73 15.12 -6.75 -6.51
C HIS A 73 16.33 -6.89 -5.55
N SER A 74 16.77 -8.13 -5.25
CA SER A 74 17.71 -8.45 -4.17
C SER A 74 19.02 -7.67 -4.20
N GLN A 75 19.42 -7.15 -5.35
CA GLN A 75 20.69 -6.40 -5.50
C GLN A 75 20.56 -4.88 -5.37
N ARG A 76 19.33 -4.34 -5.21
CA ARG A 76 19.09 -2.90 -5.22
C ARG A 76 18.27 -2.36 -4.05
N VAL A 77 17.43 -3.21 -3.41
CA VAL A 77 16.63 -2.75 -2.26
C VAL A 77 17.53 -2.51 -1.04
N THR A 78 17.17 -1.52 -0.24
CA THR A 78 17.94 -1.17 0.98
C THR A 78 17.86 -2.30 2.00
N GLU A 79 16.72 -2.99 2.07
CA GLU A 79 16.48 -4.10 2.97
C GLU A 79 15.50 -5.10 2.36
N LEU A 80 15.77 -6.38 2.51
CA LEU A 80 14.87 -7.47 2.08
C LEU A 80 14.51 -8.34 3.28
N VAL A 81 13.24 -8.30 3.67
CA VAL A 81 12.68 -9.14 4.74
C VAL A 81 12.06 -10.39 4.11
N ARG A 82 12.61 -11.56 4.45
CA ARG A 82 12.04 -12.85 4.03
C ARG A 82 11.12 -13.39 5.11
N VAL A 83 9.96 -13.86 4.69
CA VAL A 83 8.91 -14.38 5.57
C VAL A 83 8.47 -15.77 5.13
N GLY A 84 7.84 -16.54 6.02
CA GLY A 84 7.46 -17.94 5.78
C GLY A 84 6.15 -18.09 4.99
N SER A 85 5.28 -17.04 4.95
CA SER A 85 3.97 -17.14 4.33
C SER A 85 3.46 -15.78 3.81
N MET A 86 2.39 -15.82 3.00
CA MET A 86 1.67 -14.61 2.56
C MET A 86 0.96 -13.90 3.74
N ALA A 87 0.51 -14.65 4.74
CA ALA A 87 -0.10 -14.07 5.94
C ALA A 87 0.94 -13.26 6.74
N GLU A 88 2.09 -13.87 7.02
CA GLU A 88 3.21 -13.19 7.71
C GLU A 88 3.70 -11.96 6.94
N ARG A 89 3.72 -12.02 5.59
CA ARG A 89 4.07 -10.86 4.76
C ARG A 89 3.14 -9.67 5.03
N LYS A 90 1.83 -9.91 5.00
CA LYS A 90 0.85 -8.87 5.26
C LYS A 90 0.98 -8.32 6.67
N GLU A 91 1.07 -9.18 7.67
CA GLU A 91 1.27 -8.81 9.06
C GLU A 91 2.50 -7.90 9.24
N ARG A 92 3.66 -8.30 8.71
CA ARG A 92 4.89 -7.50 8.77
C ARG A 92 4.77 -6.13 8.12
N ILE A 93 4.10 -6.05 6.97
CA ILE A 93 3.86 -4.76 6.30
C ILE A 93 2.91 -3.89 7.13
N MET A 94 1.83 -4.47 7.66
CA MET A 94 0.84 -3.75 8.47
C MET A 94 1.44 -3.17 9.76
N GLU A 95 2.31 -3.93 10.43
CA GLU A 95 3.00 -3.50 11.65
C GLU A 95 4.02 -2.39 11.37
N ALA A 96 4.83 -2.56 10.31
CA ALA A 96 5.96 -1.68 10.03
C ALA A 96 5.56 -0.31 9.48
N CYS A 97 4.34 -0.13 8.96
CA CYS A 97 3.97 1.05 8.19
C CYS A 97 3.02 1.99 8.91
N ASP A 98 3.23 3.27 8.67
CA ASP A 98 2.42 4.38 9.22
C ASP A 98 1.23 4.71 8.33
N ALA A 99 1.36 4.45 7.01
CA ALA A 99 0.37 4.73 5.98
C ALA A 99 0.45 3.71 4.84
N PHE A 100 -0.65 3.56 4.12
CA PHE A 100 -0.81 2.60 3.04
C PHE A 100 -1.35 3.28 1.80
N ILE A 101 -0.78 2.98 0.64
CA ILE A 101 -1.21 3.48 -0.66
C ILE A 101 -1.47 2.28 -1.57
N ALA A 102 -2.62 2.23 -2.21
CA ALA A 102 -2.93 1.23 -3.23
C ALA A 102 -2.95 1.87 -4.61
N LEU A 103 -2.01 1.49 -5.46
CA LEU A 103 -2.08 1.70 -6.90
C LEU A 103 -3.13 0.74 -7.51
N PRO A 104 -3.67 1.02 -8.70
CA PRO A 104 -4.46 0.06 -9.43
C PRO A 104 -3.78 -1.32 -9.47
N GLY A 105 -4.50 -2.37 -9.04
CA GLY A 105 -3.93 -3.70 -8.91
C GLY A 105 -4.99 -4.79 -8.99
N GLY A 106 -4.58 -6.04 -8.87
CA GLY A 106 -5.46 -7.20 -8.92
C GLY A 106 -6.07 -7.55 -7.56
N ILE A 107 -6.54 -8.81 -7.48
CA ILE A 107 -7.23 -9.32 -6.28
C ILE A 107 -6.32 -9.30 -5.04
N GLY A 108 -5.01 -9.52 -5.21
CA GLY A 108 -4.04 -9.43 -4.10
C GLY A 108 -3.95 -8.02 -3.52
N THR A 109 -4.04 -6.98 -4.36
CA THR A 109 -4.07 -5.59 -3.91
C THR A 109 -5.37 -5.29 -3.15
N ILE A 110 -6.51 -5.82 -3.61
CA ILE A 110 -7.80 -5.67 -2.90
C ILE A 110 -7.77 -6.41 -1.55
N ASP A 111 -7.14 -7.58 -1.48
CA ASP A 111 -6.94 -8.32 -0.23
C ASP A 111 -6.15 -7.49 0.80
N GLU A 112 -5.03 -6.89 0.39
CA GLU A 112 -4.21 -6.01 1.23
C GLU A 112 -4.98 -4.74 1.67
N VAL A 113 -5.73 -4.10 0.77
CA VAL A 113 -6.60 -2.95 1.08
C VAL A 113 -7.66 -3.33 2.10
N SER A 114 -8.33 -4.46 1.88
CA SER A 114 -9.39 -4.95 2.77
C SER A 114 -8.85 -5.27 4.16
N GLU A 115 -7.65 -5.80 4.27
CA GLU A 115 -7.01 -6.09 5.54
C GLU A 115 -6.73 -4.82 6.35
N VAL A 116 -6.18 -3.77 5.73
CA VAL A 116 -6.00 -2.46 6.41
C VAL A 116 -7.34 -1.89 6.87
N MET A 117 -8.39 -2.00 6.05
CA MET A 117 -9.74 -1.54 6.43
C MET A 117 -10.28 -2.31 7.62
N VAL A 118 -10.10 -3.64 7.65
CA VAL A 118 -10.52 -4.49 8.78
C VAL A 118 -9.75 -4.14 10.05
N MET A 119 -8.41 -3.97 9.97
CA MET A 119 -7.59 -3.53 11.10
C MET A 119 -8.08 -2.21 11.69
N ASN A 120 -8.33 -1.20 10.82
CA ASN A 120 -8.85 0.08 11.26
C ASN A 120 -10.24 -0.04 11.89
N GLN A 121 -11.14 -0.82 11.30
CA GLN A 121 -12.50 -1.03 11.81
C GLN A 121 -12.51 -1.75 13.16
N LEU A 122 -11.63 -2.72 13.36
CA LEU A 122 -11.53 -3.51 14.58
C LEU A 122 -10.57 -2.92 15.61
N GLN A 123 -9.85 -1.85 15.27
CA GLN A 123 -8.83 -1.21 16.10
C GLN A 123 -7.74 -2.22 16.53
N ILE A 124 -7.22 -2.97 15.54
CA ILE A 124 -6.18 -3.96 15.78
C ILE A 124 -4.81 -3.31 15.59
N TYR A 125 -3.94 -3.49 16.59
CA TYR A 125 -2.53 -3.15 16.52
C TYR A 125 -1.71 -4.27 17.16
N ASP A 126 -0.63 -4.69 16.51
CA ASP A 126 0.22 -5.80 16.97
C ASP A 126 -0.59 -7.06 17.35
N GLY A 127 -1.50 -7.45 16.44
CA GLY A 127 -2.38 -8.61 16.61
C GLY A 127 -3.41 -8.50 17.75
N GLN A 128 -3.49 -7.37 18.46
CA GLN A 128 -4.38 -7.16 19.59
C GLN A 128 -5.37 -6.00 19.35
N ARG A 129 -6.55 -6.11 19.93
CA ARG A 129 -7.52 -5.00 19.92
C ARG A 129 -7.15 -3.94 20.94
N VAL A 130 -7.07 -2.68 20.49
CA VAL A 130 -6.86 -1.51 21.33
C VAL A 130 -8.21 -0.89 21.66
N LEU A 131 -8.67 -1.03 22.90
CA LEU A 131 -10.02 -0.61 23.34
C LEU A 131 -9.99 0.60 24.29
N ASP A 132 -8.82 1.09 24.64
CA ASP A 132 -8.61 2.22 25.56
C ASP A 132 -8.70 3.60 24.91
N GLY A 133 -9.04 3.65 23.61
CA GLY A 133 -9.13 4.88 22.83
C GLY A 133 -7.81 5.40 22.29
N SER A 134 -6.68 4.71 22.53
CA SER A 134 -5.36 5.10 22.02
C SER A 134 -5.11 4.69 20.57
N TYR A 135 -5.98 3.88 19.97
CA TYR A 135 -5.81 3.44 18.57
C TYR A 135 -5.80 4.62 17.60
N LYS A 136 -4.75 4.70 16.81
CA LYS A 136 -4.62 5.67 15.73
C LYS A 136 -4.93 4.99 14.40
N THR A 137 -6.00 5.43 13.76
CA THR A 137 -6.37 4.97 12.42
C THR A 137 -5.23 5.26 11.43
N LYS A 138 -4.74 4.22 10.77
CA LYS A 138 -3.72 4.37 9.74
C LYS A 138 -4.39 4.70 8.39
N PRO A 139 -3.93 5.72 7.66
CA PRO A 139 -4.51 6.06 6.36
C PRO A 139 -4.28 4.95 5.33
N MET A 140 -5.36 4.58 4.62
CA MET A 140 -5.37 3.74 3.43
C MET A 140 -5.81 4.59 2.24
N ILE A 141 -4.91 4.91 1.32
CA ILE A 141 -5.16 5.82 0.21
C ILE A 141 -5.24 5.03 -1.09
N LEU A 142 -6.39 5.06 -1.75
CA LEU A 142 -6.57 4.49 -3.09
C LEU A 142 -6.17 5.51 -4.14
N LEU A 143 -5.14 5.25 -4.95
CA LEU A 143 -4.82 6.08 -6.11
C LEU A 143 -5.75 5.71 -7.26
N ASN A 144 -6.80 6.51 -7.43
CA ASN A 144 -7.93 6.22 -8.29
C ASN A 144 -7.78 6.81 -9.70
N ILE A 145 -6.69 6.48 -10.39
CA ILE A 145 -6.41 6.92 -11.76
C ILE A 145 -7.52 6.45 -12.70
N GLY A 146 -8.12 7.40 -13.42
CA GLY A 146 -9.18 7.10 -14.39
C GLY A 146 -10.42 6.42 -13.79
N GLY A 147 -10.64 6.57 -12.48
CA GLY A 147 -11.79 5.94 -11.81
C GLY A 147 -11.64 4.43 -11.60
N TYR A 148 -10.43 3.90 -11.61
CA TYR A 148 -10.16 2.47 -11.46
C TYR A 148 -10.84 1.83 -10.24
N TYR A 149 -10.85 2.55 -9.11
CA TYR A 149 -11.45 2.08 -7.86
C TYR A 149 -12.93 2.42 -7.70
N ASN A 150 -13.57 3.10 -8.68
CA ASN A 150 -15.00 3.45 -8.58
C ASN A 150 -15.90 2.23 -8.32
N PRO A 151 -15.71 1.06 -8.99
CA PRO A 151 -16.53 -0.13 -8.69
C PRO A 151 -16.32 -0.66 -7.26
N PHE A 152 -15.10 -0.60 -6.74
CA PHE A 152 -14.81 -1.01 -5.36
C PHE A 152 -15.45 -0.05 -4.34
N LEU A 153 -15.37 1.24 -4.58
CA LEU A 153 -16.03 2.25 -3.75
C LEU A 153 -17.56 2.09 -3.76
N ALA A 154 -18.15 1.83 -4.93
CA ALA A 154 -19.58 1.54 -5.06
C ALA A 154 -19.98 0.27 -4.29
N GLN A 155 -19.12 -0.77 -4.28
CA GLN A 155 -19.36 -1.97 -3.47
C GLN A 155 -19.35 -1.66 -1.97
N LEU A 156 -18.45 -0.79 -1.50
CA LEU A 156 -18.42 -0.35 -0.10
C LEU A 156 -19.68 0.44 0.27
N ASP A 157 -20.19 1.26 -0.64
CA ASP A 157 -21.44 1.99 -0.45
C ASP A 157 -22.65 1.05 -0.36
N ALA A 158 -22.70 0.01 -1.20
CA ALA A 158 -23.72 -1.02 -1.09
C ALA A 158 -23.64 -1.77 0.25
N MET A 159 -22.45 -2.15 0.71
CA MET A 159 -22.25 -2.77 2.03
C MET A 159 -22.72 -1.85 3.17
N ARG A 160 -22.50 -0.54 3.04
CA ARG A 160 -22.94 0.44 4.04
C ARG A 160 -24.46 0.57 4.03
N ALA A 161 -25.09 0.62 2.87
CA ALA A 161 -26.55 0.72 2.74
C ALA A 161 -27.27 -0.50 3.35
N GLU A 162 -26.69 -1.69 3.26
CA GLU A 162 -27.19 -2.92 3.87
C GLU A 162 -26.81 -3.06 5.37
N GLY A 163 -26.09 -2.11 5.95
CA GLY A 163 -25.64 -2.17 7.36
C GLY A 163 -24.52 -3.19 7.60
N LEU A 164 -23.85 -3.67 6.55
CA LEU A 164 -22.78 -4.68 6.63
C LEU A 164 -21.39 -4.06 6.82
N LEU A 165 -21.22 -2.77 6.53
CA LEU A 165 -19.99 -2.03 6.69
C LEU A 165 -20.13 -1.02 7.84
N ARG A 166 -19.37 -1.23 8.93
CA ARG A 166 -19.43 -0.39 10.13
C ARG A 166 -18.69 0.94 9.96
N SER A 167 -17.54 0.91 9.30
CA SER A 167 -16.67 2.09 9.18
C SER A 167 -15.77 1.97 7.95
N THR A 168 -15.47 3.12 7.34
CA THR A 168 -14.40 3.30 6.35
C THR A 168 -13.34 4.27 6.88
N ALA A 169 -13.19 4.35 8.21
CA ALA A 169 -12.19 5.22 8.83
C ALA A 169 -10.80 4.95 8.27
N GLY A 170 -10.10 6.00 7.89
CA GLY A 170 -8.78 5.95 7.28
C GLY A 170 -8.79 5.69 5.77
N LEU A 171 -9.89 5.25 5.16
CA LEU A 171 -9.94 5.08 3.70
C LEU A 171 -10.15 6.41 3.00
N VAL A 172 -9.27 6.72 2.06
CA VAL A 172 -9.29 7.94 1.24
C VAL A 172 -9.10 7.56 -0.22
N SER A 173 -9.73 8.29 -1.14
CA SER A 173 -9.50 8.18 -2.57
C SER A 173 -8.81 9.45 -3.07
N ALA A 174 -7.69 9.29 -3.77
CA ALA A 174 -6.93 10.36 -4.41
C ALA A 174 -6.90 10.12 -5.93
N ASP A 175 -7.09 11.13 -6.73
CA ASP A 175 -7.08 11.07 -8.20
C ASP A 175 -5.70 11.34 -8.80
N SER A 176 -4.74 11.80 -7.99
CA SER A 176 -3.37 12.07 -8.39
C SER A 176 -2.37 11.77 -7.27
N VAL A 177 -1.09 11.65 -7.63
CA VAL A 177 0.00 11.43 -6.66
C VAL A 177 0.18 12.65 -5.75
N GLU A 178 0.00 13.85 -6.28
CA GLU A 178 0.07 15.11 -5.52
C GLU A 178 -0.93 15.13 -4.37
N ASN A 179 -2.16 14.67 -4.65
CA ASN A 179 -3.22 14.62 -3.65
C ASN A 179 -2.96 13.59 -2.54
N ILE A 180 -2.20 12.52 -2.82
CA ILE A 180 -1.80 11.55 -1.78
C ILE A 180 -1.04 12.24 -0.65
N PHE A 181 -0.04 13.05 -0.99
CA PHE A 181 0.82 13.67 0.02
C PHE A 181 0.11 14.73 0.86
N SER A 182 -0.97 15.31 0.35
CA SER A 182 -1.82 16.20 1.16
C SER A 182 -2.55 15.48 2.29
N PHE A 183 -2.81 14.16 2.14
CA PHE A 183 -3.41 13.34 3.19
C PHE A 183 -2.39 12.79 4.19
N LEU A 184 -1.11 12.74 3.82
CA LEU A 184 -0.03 12.23 4.67
C LEU A 184 0.61 13.32 5.55
N SER A 185 0.46 14.59 5.16
CA SER A 185 0.94 15.71 5.96
C SER A 185 0.16 15.83 7.27
N PRO A 186 0.82 16.10 8.41
CA PRO A 186 0.11 16.39 9.65
C PRO A 186 -0.88 17.54 9.41
N LYS A 187 -2.14 17.34 9.76
CA LYS A 187 -3.07 18.49 9.88
C LYS A 187 -2.62 19.28 11.11
N GLU A 188 -2.17 20.52 10.87
CA GLU A 188 -1.88 21.49 11.92
C GLU A 188 -3.08 21.70 12.87
#